data_8d4cc0f453fbcdbdb6235c3f94ca7378
#
_entry.id   8d4cc0f453fbcdbdb6235c3f94ca7378
#
_cell.length_a   1.000
_cell.length_b   1.000
_cell.length_c   1.000
_cell.angle_alpha   90.00
_cell.angle_beta   90.00
_cell.angle_gamma   90.00
#
_symmetry.space_group_name_H-M   'P 1'
#
loop_
_entity.id
_entity.type
_entity.pdbx_description
1 polymer ?
#
loop_
_entity_poly.entity_id
_entity_poly.type
_entity_poly.pdbx_seq_one_letter_code
_entity_poly.pdbx_strand_id
1 'polypeptide(L)'
;MCIRDRRRLLLQSLDGICPVSEQGTRELRTTWPQYAGKIHTRYLGTSDPGPTAHCRRDPFTIVSCAHLVPVKRMIRMPAILARVRASGIDARWTHLGDGPQMDTLREEVTVHRVTDAVTLLGHVDNTQVMATQRDLKPSVFVNLSSSEGLPVSMMEVASLGIPIIATGVGGVGEIVSSDNGHLLPAEFTDAQASDALVQLARLSEDEYQQVCQASRQVWEEKFRASVVYPEFCREVLGGR
;
A
#
# COMPACT_ATOMS: atom_id res chain seq x y z
N MET A 1 -32.78 14.41 11.45
CA MET A 1 -31.61 13.97 12.26
C MET A 1 -30.35 14.10 11.41
N CYS A 2 -29.43 14.99 11.81
CA CYS A 2 -28.19 15.27 11.08
C CYS A 2 -27.27 14.04 11.10
N ILE A 3 -26.40 13.88 10.07
CA ILE A 3 -25.39 12.78 10.00
C ILE A 3 -24.52 12.78 11.28
N ARG A 4 -24.19 13.94 11.81
CA ARG A 4 -23.41 14.11 13.04
C ARG A 4 -24.12 13.53 14.28
N ASP A 5 -25.44 13.69 14.35
CA ASP A 5 -26.25 13.14 15.46
C ASP A 5 -26.31 11.61 15.40
N ARG A 6 -26.43 11.05 14.20
CA ARG A 6 -26.43 9.58 14.01
C ARG A 6 -25.09 8.97 14.43
N ARG A 7 -23.97 9.58 14.05
CA ARG A 7 -22.64 9.14 14.47
C ARG A 7 -22.47 9.20 15.99
N ARG A 8 -22.93 10.27 16.63
CA ARG A 8 -22.88 10.41 18.08
C ARG A 8 -23.67 9.29 18.79
N LEU A 9 -24.87 9.01 18.36
CA LEU A 9 -25.70 7.92 18.92
C LEU A 9 -25.03 6.55 18.75
N LEU A 10 -24.46 6.29 17.57
CA LEU A 10 -23.69 5.05 17.31
C LEU A 10 -22.51 4.94 18.26
N LEU A 11 -21.65 5.97 18.33
CA LEU A 11 -20.48 5.96 19.20
C LEU A 11 -20.85 5.79 20.69
N GLN A 12 -22.03 6.28 21.10
CA GLN A 12 -22.52 6.14 22.47
C GLN A 12 -22.88 4.70 22.81
N SER A 13 -23.48 3.95 21.85
CA SER A 13 -23.98 2.59 22.05
C SER A 13 -22.91 1.50 21.92
N LEU A 14 -21.73 1.81 21.37
CA LEU A 14 -20.64 0.84 21.20
C LEU A 14 -19.86 0.64 22.50
N ASP A 15 -19.50 -0.59 22.83
CA ASP A 15 -18.60 -0.93 23.94
C ASP A 15 -17.15 -0.55 23.64
N GLY A 16 -16.72 -0.70 22.37
CA GLY A 16 -15.38 -0.36 21.89
C GLY A 16 -15.40 0.10 20.44
N ILE A 17 -14.37 0.83 20.06
CA ILE A 17 -14.16 1.34 18.70
C ILE A 17 -12.72 1.01 18.31
N CYS A 18 -12.57 0.25 17.24
CA CYS A 18 -11.30 -0.30 16.81
C CYS A 18 -10.87 0.23 15.44
N PRO A 19 -10.30 1.44 15.35
CA PRO A 19 -9.69 1.89 14.10
C PRO A 19 -8.55 0.98 13.68
N VAL A 20 -8.38 0.82 12.38
CA VAL A 20 -7.35 -0.07 11.82
C VAL A 20 -5.96 0.57 11.74
N SER A 21 -5.82 1.83 12.20
CA SER A 21 -4.55 2.57 12.18
C SER A 21 -4.44 3.49 13.39
N GLU A 22 -3.21 3.76 13.83
CA GLU A 22 -2.92 4.74 14.88
C GLU A 22 -3.36 6.15 14.47
N GLN A 23 -3.19 6.49 13.18
CA GLN A 23 -3.67 7.78 12.69
C GLN A 23 -5.18 7.89 12.81
N GLY A 24 -5.95 6.88 12.40
CA GLY A 24 -7.39 6.85 12.56
C GLY A 24 -7.82 6.92 14.02
N THR A 25 -7.08 6.28 14.92
CA THR A 25 -7.29 6.35 16.36
C THR A 25 -7.09 7.78 16.88
N ARG A 26 -6.01 8.46 16.50
CA ARG A 26 -5.74 9.86 16.88
C ARG A 26 -6.83 10.80 16.37
N GLU A 27 -7.24 10.66 15.12
CA GLU A 27 -8.30 11.46 14.51
C GLU A 27 -9.64 11.28 15.23
N LEU A 28 -10.03 10.05 15.54
CA LEU A 28 -11.27 9.76 16.25
C LEU A 28 -11.24 10.27 17.69
N ARG A 29 -10.13 10.09 18.41
CA ARG A 29 -9.97 10.63 19.78
C ARG A 29 -10.00 12.15 19.82
N THR A 30 -9.43 12.82 18.82
CA THR A 30 -9.48 14.28 18.69
C THR A 30 -10.89 14.77 18.37
N THR A 31 -11.59 14.08 17.46
CA THR A 31 -12.93 14.46 17.03
C THR A 31 -13.98 14.17 18.10
N TRP A 32 -13.79 13.13 18.91
CA TRP A 32 -14.73 12.62 19.91
C TRP A 32 -14.03 12.33 21.24
N PRO A 33 -13.47 13.36 21.92
CA PRO A 33 -12.66 13.16 23.13
C PRO A 33 -13.41 12.48 24.28
N GLN A 34 -14.73 12.66 24.36
CA GLN A 34 -15.58 12.00 25.36
C GLN A 34 -15.64 10.47 25.20
N TYR A 35 -15.23 9.91 24.05
CA TYR A 35 -15.16 8.46 23.79
C TYR A 35 -13.73 7.94 23.69
N ALA A 36 -12.72 8.78 23.98
CA ALA A 36 -11.32 8.42 23.82
C ALA A 36 -10.92 7.13 24.55
N GLY A 37 -11.53 6.88 25.74
CA GLY A 37 -11.23 5.69 26.54
C GLY A 37 -11.69 4.35 25.95
N LYS A 38 -12.55 4.38 24.93
CA LYS A 38 -13.01 3.16 24.23
C LYS A 38 -12.55 3.06 22.77
N ILE A 39 -11.67 3.98 22.34
CA ILE A 39 -11.09 3.98 20.99
C ILE A 39 -9.68 3.42 21.08
N HIS A 40 -9.43 2.24 20.50
CA HIS A 40 -8.13 1.55 20.53
C HIS A 40 -7.78 1.02 19.16
N THR A 41 -6.55 1.28 18.70
CA THR A 41 -6.07 0.74 17.43
C THR A 41 -6.09 -0.79 17.46
N ARG A 42 -6.60 -1.37 16.39
CA ARG A 42 -6.54 -2.81 16.12
C ARG A 42 -6.24 -3.02 14.66
N TYR A 43 -5.01 -3.41 14.38
CA TYR A 43 -4.57 -3.65 13.01
C TYR A 43 -5.33 -4.80 12.35
N LEU A 44 -5.48 -4.71 11.04
CA LEU A 44 -5.82 -5.85 10.21
C LEU A 44 -4.56 -6.70 10.00
N GLY A 45 -4.77 -7.98 9.71
CA GLY A 45 -3.68 -8.88 9.39
C GLY A 45 -3.89 -9.56 8.03
N THR A 46 -2.79 -9.95 7.40
CA THR A 46 -2.79 -10.77 6.18
C THR A 46 -2.12 -12.11 6.44
N SER A 47 -2.46 -13.11 5.62
CA SER A 47 -1.88 -14.45 5.71
C SER A 47 -0.41 -14.44 5.30
N ASP A 48 0.38 -15.36 5.86
CA ASP A 48 1.77 -15.57 5.47
C ASP A 48 1.85 -16.36 4.16
N PRO A 49 2.32 -15.77 3.06
CA PRO A 49 2.51 -16.47 1.80
C PRO A 49 3.80 -17.32 1.77
N GLY A 50 4.57 -17.30 2.85
CA GLY A 50 5.94 -17.78 2.89
C GLY A 50 6.94 -16.79 2.27
N PRO A 51 8.24 -16.99 2.50
CA PRO A 51 9.26 -16.10 1.95
C PRO A 51 9.26 -16.17 0.42
N THR A 52 9.29 -15.01 -0.23
CA THR A 52 9.57 -14.93 -1.66
C THR A 52 11.07 -15.07 -1.90
N ALA A 53 11.44 -15.95 -2.81
CA ALA A 53 12.78 -15.95 -3.34
C ALA A 53 13.00 -14.65 -4.16
N HIS A 54 13.90 -13.82 -3.67
CA HIS A 54 14.53 -12.68 -4.32
C HIS A 54 13.70 -11.92 -5.36
N CYS A 55 13.36 -10.69 -5.01
CA CYS A 55 12.86 -9.70 -5.96
C CYS A 55 13.92 -9.49 -7.06
N ARG A 56 13.53 -9.71 -8.31
CA ARG A 56 14.42 -9.50 -9.46
C ARG A 56 14.42 -8.01 -9.83
N ARG A 57 15.61 -7.42 -10.09
CA ARG A 57 15.74 -6.02 -10.50
C ARG A 57 16.10 -5.82 -11.96
N ASP A 58 16.21 -6.88 -12.71
CA ASP A 58 16.49 -6.83 -14.14
C ASP A 58 15.53 -7.80 -14.89
N PRO A 59 14.53 -7.23 -15.58
CA PRO A 59 14.12 -5.83 -15.58
C PRO A 59 13.58 -5.35 -14.22
N PHE A 60 13.65 -4.02 -13.95
CA PHE A 60 13.07 -3.42 -12.75
C PHE A 60 11.53 -3.41 -12.83
N THR A 61 10.90 -4.33 -12.15
CA THR A 61 9.46 -4.58 -12.24
C THR A 61 8.71 -3.82 -11.15
N ILE A 62 7.88 -2.87 -11.58
CA ILE A 62 6.98 -2.11 -10.71
C ILE A 62 5.61 -2.79 -10.71
N VAL A 63 5.01 -2.99 -9.54
CA VAL A 63 3.63 -3.49 -9.42
C VAL A 63 2.78 -2.52 -8.64
N SER A 64 1.52 -2.42 -9.00
CA SER A 64 0.48 -1.72 -8.24
C SER A 64 -0.82 -2.52 -8.27
N CYS A 65 -1.60 -2.43 -7.19
CA CYS A 65 -2.87 -3.12 -7.06
C CYS A 65 -3.92 -2.16 -6.47
N ALA A 66 -4.87 -1.74 -7.28
CA ALA A 66 -5.92 -0.82 -6.85
C ALA A 66 -7.08 -0.76 -7.85
N HIS A 67 -8.27 -0.39 -7.34
CA HIS A 67 -9.37 0.03 -8.21
C HIS A 67 -9.03 1.37 -8.88
N LEU A 68 -9.24 1.48 -10.20
CA LEU A 68 -8.86 2.65 -11.00
C LEU A 68 -9.88 3.79 -10.83
N VAL A 69 -9.74 4.51 -9.72
CA VAL A 69 -10.53 5.70 -9.36
C VAL A 69 -9.61 6.89 -9.05
N PRO A 70 -10.10 8.15 -9.13
CA PRO A 70 -9.28 9.35 -8.99
C PRO A 70 -8.42 9.38 -7.71
N VAL A 71 -8.95 8.91 -6.58
CA VAL A 71 -8.22 8.88 -5.30
C VAL A 71 -6.95 8.03 -5.35
N LYS A 72 -6.87 7.03 -6.23
CA LYS A 72 -5.70 6.15 -6.39
C LYS A 72 -4.60 6.73 -7.29
N ARG A 73 -4.90 7.74 -8.07
CA ARG A 73 -3.98 8.51 -8.92
C ARG A 73 -3.11 7.67 -9.87
N MET A 74 -3.55 6.45 -10.25
CA MET A 74 -2.77 5.54 -11.11
C MET A 74 -2.55 6.07 -12.54
N ILE A 75 -3.37 7.01 -13.00
CA ILE A 75 -3.17 7.70 -14.28
C ILE A 75 -1.85 8.48 -14.37
N ARG A 76 -1.15 8.72 -13.24
CA ARG A 76 0.17 9.35 -13.20
C ARG A 76 1.33 8.38 -13.49
N MET A 77 1.09 7.08 -13.34
CA MET A 77 2.15 6.06 -13.49
C MET A 77 2.82 6.05 -14.88
N PRO A 78 2.12 6.23 -16.02
CA PRO A 78 2.78 6.28 -17.32
C PRO A 78 3.83 7.39 -17.44
N ALA A 79 3.52 8.60 -16.95
CA ALA A 79 4.47 9.72 -16.94
C ALA A 79 5.69 9.42 -16.04
N ILE A 80 5.45 8.84 -14.85
CA ILE A 80 6.49 8.43 -13.90
C ILE A 80 7.37 7.34 -14.54
N LEU A 81 6.78 6.31 -15.13
CA LEU A 81 7.50 5.21 -15.80
C LEU A 81 8.38 5.72 -16.95
N ALA A 82 7.85 6.63 -17.77
CA ALA A 82 8.62 7.24 -18.87
C ALA A 82 9.88 7.95 -18.34
N ARG A 83 9.77 8.67 -17.21
CA ARG A 83 10.91 9.33 -16.56
C ARG A 83 11.93 8.33 -16.01
N VAL A 84 11.47 7.26 -15.37
CA VAL A 84 12.34 6.18 -14.86
C VAL A 84 13.13 5.55 -16.02
N ARG A 85 12.46 5.23 -17.13
CA ARG A 85 13.10 4.66 -18.34
C ARG A 85 14.08 5.64 -18.98
N ALA A 86 13.75 6.93 -19.01
CA ALA A 86 14.65 7.97 -19.50
C ALA A 86 15.94 8.11 -18.69
N SER A 87 15.97 7.66 -17.43
CA SER A 87 17.19 7.60 -16.59
C SER A 87 18.08 6.37 -16.85
N GLY A 88 17.73 5.54 -17.86
CA GLY A 88 18.50 4.37 -18.28
C GLY A 88 18.12 3.07 -17.53
N ILE A 89 17.03 3.05 -16.78
CA ILE A 89 16.53 1.84 -16.10
C ILE A 89 15.58 1.08 -17.04
N ASP A 90 15.80 -0.22 -17.30
CA ASP A 90 14.80 -1.07 -17.97
C ASP A 90 13.65 -1.37 -16.99
N ALA A 91 12.75 -0.39 -16.85
CA ALA A 91 11.61 -0.49 -15.97
C ALA A 91 10.36 -0.94 -16.72
N ARG A 92 9.58 -1.83 -16.06
CA ARG A 92 8.27 -2.32 -16.53
C ARG A 92 7.26 -2.17 -15.41
N TRP A 93 6.02 -1.89 -15.76
CA TRP A 93 4.94 -1.72 -14.81
C TRP A 93 3.78 -2.67 -15.10
N THR A 94 3.34 -3.39 -14.08
CA THR A 94 2.14 -4.21 -14.10
C THR A 94 1.12 -3.67 -13.11
N HIS A 95 -0.11 -3.42 -13.57
CA HIS A 95 -1.22 -2.99 -12.72
C HIS A 95 -2.27 -4.09 -12.57
N LEU A 96 -2.61 -4.41 -11.32
CA LEU A 96 -3.70 -5.30 -10.95
C LEU A 96 -4.90 -4.43 -10.52
N GLY A 97 -5.97 -4.51 -11.25
CA GLY A 97 -7.21 -3.78 -10.94
C GLY A 97 -7.86 -3.19 -12.18
N ASP A 98 -9.11 -2.84 -12.02
CA ASP A 98 -9.95 -2.25 -13.03
C ASP A 98 -10.71 -1.06 -12.44
N GLY A 99 -11.41 -0.30 -13.26
CA GLY A 99 -12.23 0.81 -12.80
C GLY A 99 -12.51 1.86 -13.86
N PRO A 100 -13.26 2.91 -13.49
CA PRO A 100 -13.74 3.92 -14.45
C PRO A 100 -12.61 4.71 -15.15
N GLN A 101 -11.39 4.68 -14.63
CA GLN A 101 -10.24 5.36 -15.26
C GLN A 101 -9.40 4.43 -16.16
N MET A 102 -9.84 3.21 -16.48
CA MET A 102 -9.06 2.27 -17.30
C MET A 102 -8.77 2.84 -18.70
N ASP A 103 -9.74 3.42 -19.37
CA ASP A 103 -9.55 3.96 -20.74
C ASP A 103 -8.65 5.19 -20.71
N THR A 104 -8.83 6.09 -19.74
CA THR A 104 -7.90 7.22 -19.51
C THR A 104 -6.47 6.73 -19.27
N LEU A 105 -6.31 5.66 -18.49
CA LEU A 105 -4.99 5.09 -18.23
C LEU A 105 -4.34 4.54 -19.51
N ARG A 106 -5.09 3.89 -20.39
CA ARG A 106 -4.60 3.40 -21.69
C ARG A 106 -4.17 4.55 -22.62
N GLU A 107 -4.92 5.65 -22.58
CA GLU A 107 -4.57 6.87 -23.32
C GLU A 107 -3.24 7.45 -22.80
N GLU A 108 -3.07 7.59 -21.48
CA GLU A 108 -1.83 8.08 -20.86
C GLU A 108 -0.62 7.17 -21.17
N VAL A 109 -0.80 5.85 -21.18
CA VAL A 109 0.23 4.87 -21.59
C VAL A 109 0.70 5.16 -23.03
N THR A 110 -0.23 5.49 -23.93
CA THR A 110 0.08 5.81 -25.33
C THR A 110 0.75 7.19 -25.45
N VAL A 111 0.22 8.20 -24.76
CA VAL A 111 0.76 9.58 -24.74
C VAL A 111 2.22 9.59 -24.28
N HIS A 112 2.52 8.84 -23.23
CA HIS A 112 3.86 8.75 -22.65
C HIS A 112 4.78 7.73 -23.35
N ARG A 113 4.29 7.04 -24.41
CA ARG A 113 5.05 6.07 -25.23
C ARG A 113 5.70 4.95 -24.43
N VAL A 114 4.96 4.39 -23.47
CA VAL A 114 5.43 3.29 -22.60
C VAL A 114 4.63 2.00 -22.79
N THR A 115 3.92 1.86 -23.91
CA THR A 115 3.06 0.71 -24.22
C THR A 115 3.80 -0.63 -24.16
N ASP A 116 5.08 -0.63 -24.55
CA ASP A 116 5.96 -1.81 -24.53
C ASP A 116 6.35 -2.26 -23.12
N ALA A 117 6.15 -1.40 -22.12
CA ALA A 117 6.58 -1.58 -20.73
C ALA A 117 5.43 -1.65 -19.73
N VAL A 118 4.17 -1.63 -20.19
CA VAL A 118 3.00 -1.61 -19.33
C VAL A 118 2.13 -2.85 -19.56
N THR A 119 1.75 -3.52 -18.49
CA THR A 119 0.76 -4.61 -18.49
C THR A 119 -0.40 -4.22 -17.57
N LEU A 120 -1.60 -4.15 -18.12
CA LEU A 120 -2.84 -3.90 -17.38
C LEU A 120 -3.61 -5.22 -17.29
N LEU A 121 -3.60 -5.87 -16.13
CA LEU A 121 -4.24 -7.19 -15.94
C LEU A 121 -5.76 -7.09 -15.79
N GLY A 122 -6.29 -5.88 -15.56
CA GLY A 122 -7.70 -5.72 -15.25
C GLY A 122 -8.05 -6.28 -13.86
N HIS A 123 -9.31 -6.64 -13.67
CA HIS A 123 -9.78 -7.22 -12.42
C HIS A 123 -9.10 -8.58 -12.15
N VAL A 124 -8.51 -8.70 -10.96
CA VAL A 124 -7.93 -9.95 -10.44
C VAL A 124 -8.73 -10.34 -9.20
N ASP A 125 -9.18 -11.59 -9.13
CA ASP A 125 -9.90 -12.07 -7.94
C ASP A 125 -9.03 -11.95 -6.69
N ASN A 126 -9.63 -11.50 -5.58
CA ASN A 126 -8.92 -11.27 -4.32
C ASN A 126 -8.16 -12.50 -3.83
N THR A 127 -8.66 -13.71 -4.10
CA THR A 127 -8.00 -14.98 -3.74
C THR A 127 -6.72 -15.23 -4.54
N GLN A 128 -6.55 -14.56 -5.68
CA GLN A 128 -5.42 -14.71 -6.60
C GLN A 128 -4.43 -13.55 -6.53
N VAL A 129 -4.80 -12.41 -5.94
CA VAL A 129 -3.95 -11.20 -5.91
C VAL A 129 -2.57 -11.49 -5.35
N MET A 130 -2.48 -12.14 -4.18
CA MET A 130 -1.20 -12.46 -3.55
C MET A 130 -0.34 -13.43 -4.38
N ALA A 131 -0.97 -14.47 -4.95
CA ALA A 131 -0.28 -15.42 -5.83
C ALA A 131 0.26 -14.72 -7.08
N THR A 132 -0.56 -13.86 -7.70
CA THR A 132 -0.16 -13.08 -8.87
C THR A 132 1.01 -12.12 -8.54
N GLN A 133 0.94 -11.41 -7.43
CA GLN A 133 2.03 -10.52 -7.00
C GLN A 133 3.33 -11.30 -6.74
N ARG A 134 3.25 -12.45 -6.08
CA ARG A 134 4.41 -13.33 -5.85
C ARG A 134 5.02 -13.83 -7.15
N ASP A 135 4.18 -14.26 -8.10
CA ASP A 135 4.65 -14.85 -9.36
C ASP A 135 5.27 -13.79 -10.30
N LEU A 136 4.82 -12.53 -10.20
CA LEU A 136 5.41 -11.38 -10.89
C LEU A 136 6.82 -11.04 -10.38
N LYS A 137 7.18 -11.45 -9.14
CA LYS A 137 8.46 -11.14 -8.48
C LYS A 137 8.85 -9.67 -8.61
N PRO A 138 7.98 -8.74 -8.14
CA PRO A 138 8.21 -7.31 -8.36
C PRO A 138 9.44 -6.80 -7.62
N SER A 139 10.12 -5.83 -8.21
CA SER A 139 11.19 -5.09 -7.57
C SER A 139 10.64 -4.05 -6.58
N VAL A 140 9.43 -3.56 -6.81
CA VAL A 140 8.80 -2.55 -5.96
C VAL A 140 7.29 -2.55 -6.14
N PHE A 141 6.59 -2.26 -5.06
CA PHE A 141 5.16 -1.94 -5.09
C PHE A 141 4.94 -0.45 -4.99
N VAL A 142 4.00 0.09 -5.79
CA VAL A 142 3.70 1.53 -5.82
C VAL A 142 2.24 1.78 -5.44
N ASN A 143 2.02 2.71 -4.49
CA ASN A 143 0.71 3.25 -4.13
C ASN A 143 0.76 4.78 -4.13
N LEU A 144 0.04 5.41 -5.04
CA LEU A 144 0.03 6.87 -5.23
C LEU A 144 -1.22 7.55 -4.66
N SER A 145 -1.98 6.89 -3.82
CA SER A 145 -3.27 7.35 -3.33
C SER A 145 -3.20 8.72 -2.64
N SER A 146 -4.22 9.56 -2.84
CA SER A 146 -4.37 10.83 -2.12
C SER A 146 -5.03 10.66 -0.74
N SER A 147 -5.62 9.50 -0.48
CA SER A 147 -6.23 9.16 0.81
C SER A 147 -6.25 7.65 0.99
N GLU A 148 -5.87 7.18 2.16
CA GLU A 148 -5.91 5.78 2.58
C GLU A 148 -6.30 5.69 4.07
N GLY A 149 -6.88 4.53 4.45
CA GLY A 149 -6.93 4.12 5.85
C GLY A 149 -5.63 3.41 6.23
N LEU A 150 -5.65 2.09 6.15
CA LEU A 150 -4.47 1.22 6.24
C LEU A 150 -4.56 0.19 5.08
N PRO A 151 -3.81 0.37 3.98
CA PRO A 151 -4.00 -0.40 2.75
C PRO A 151 -3.61 -1.88 2.90
N VAL A 152 -4.58 -2.79 2.73
CA VAL A 152 -4.34 -4.24 2.81
C VAL A 152 -3.35 -4.70 1.75
N SER A 153 -3.43 -4.17 0.53
CA SER A 153 -2.49 -4.50 -0.55
C SER A 153 -1.02 -4.21 -0.21
N MET A 154 -0.77 -3.21 0.64
CA MET A 154 0.59 -2.90 1.11
C MET A 154 1.04 -3.88 2.20
N MET A 155 0.14 -4.34 3.07
CA MET A 155 0.45 -5.42 4.02
C MET A 155 0.76 -6.73 3.27
N GLU A 156 0.01 -7.04 2.21
CA GLU A 156 0.22 -8.21 1.38
C GLU A 156 1.61 -8.21 0.73
N VAL A 157 2.01 -7.10 0.09
CA VAL A 157 3.35 -7.02 -0.53
C VAL A 157 4.47 -6.93 0.49
N ALA A 158 4.24 -6.32 1.65
CA ALA A 158 5.20 -6.34 2.75
C ALA A 158 5.43 -7.78 3.26
N SER A 159 4.36 -8.61 3.32
CA SER A 159 4.48 -10.03 3.67
C SER A 159 5.33 -10.83 2.68
N LEU A 160 5.45 -10.35 1.45
CA LEU A 160 6.33 -10.91 0.41
C LEU A 160 7.76 -10.33 0.48
N GLY A 161 8.04 -9.38 1.37
CA GLY A 161 9.33 -8.70 1.45
C GLY A 161 9.57 -7.73 0.28
N ILE A 162 8.51 -7.22 -0.35
CA ILE A 162 8.63 -6.30 -1.49
C ILE A 162 8.77 -4.87 -0.95
N PRO A 163 9.78 -4.10 -1.41
CA PRO A 163 9.90 -2.68 -1.12
C PRO A 163 8.67 -1.87 -1.57
N ILE A 164 8.33 -0.81 -0.83
CA ILE A 164 7.12 -0.05 -1.10
C ILE A 164 7.46 1.44 -1.29
N ILE A 165 6.99 2.02 -2.40
CA ILE A 165 6.97 3.47 -2.61
C ILE A 165 5.51 3.93 -2.56
N ALA A 166 5.19 4.78 -1.60
CA ALA A 166 3.81 5.19 -1.39
C ALA A 166 3.69 6.64 -0.94
N THR A 167 2.52 7.25 -1.19
CA THR A 167 2.19 8.56 -0.66
C THR A 167 1.94 8.47 0.86
N GLY A 168 2.55 9.36 1.64
CA GLY A 168 2.43 9.43 3.09
C GLY A 168 1.09 10.03 3.53
N VAL A 169 0.00 9.28 3.32
CA VAL A 169 -1.37 9.66 3.69
C VAL A 169 -2.02 8.60 4.57
N GLY A 170 -2.89 8.99 5.47
CA GLY A 170 -3.56 8.04 6.36
C GLY A 170 -2.58 7.20 7.17
N GLY A 171 -2.85 5.92 7.35
CA GLY A 171 -2.00 4.97 8.04
C GLY A 171 -0.82 4.43 7.23
N VAL A 172 -0.54 4.94 6.02
CA VAL A 172 0.54 4.44 5.15
C VAL A 172 1.90 4.48 5.84
N GLY A 173 2.20 5.55 6.61
CA GLY A 173 3.44 5.65 7.38
C GLY A 173 3.59 4.65 8.52
N GLU A 174 2.57 3.84 8.80
CA GLU A 174 2.65 2.74 9.78
C GLU A 174 3.17 1.44 9.14
N ILE A 175 3.12 1.37 7.78
CA ILE A 175 3.65 0.25 6.98
C ILE A 175 4.98 0.63 6.34
N VAL A 176 5.12 1.85 5.81
CA VAL A 176 6.28 2.29 5.02
C VAL A 176 7.12 3.28 5.79
N SER A 177 8.42 3.05 5.81
CA SER A 177 9.46 3.94 6.34
C SER A 177 10.63 4.03 5.34
N SER A 178 11.68 4.78 5.70
CA SER A 178 12.93 4.82 4.93
C SER A 178 13.66 3.48 4.86
N ASP A 179 13.38 2.55 5.79
CA ASP A 179 14.08 1.28 5.87
C ASP A 179 13.53 0.26 4.88
N ASN A 180 12.22 0.33 4.55
CA ASN A 180 11.55 -0.63 3.70
C ASN A 180 10.96 -0.03 2.41
N GLY A 181 11.28 1.24 2.13
CA GLY A 181 10.79 1.92 0.94
C GLY A 181 10.93 3.43 0.98
N HIS A 182 9.95 4.13 0.40
CA HIS A 182 9.96 5.58 0.36
C HIS A 182 8.55 6.17 0.52
N LEU A 183 8.41 7.14 1.42
CA LEU A 183 7.18 7.92 1.58
C LEU A 183 7.27 9.21 0.75
N LEU A 184 6.44 9.30 -0.26
CA LEU A 184 6.24 10.52 -1.04
C LEU A 184 5.39 11.53 -0.25
N PRO A 185 5.61 12.84 -0.42
CA PRO A 185 4.68 13.85 0.09
C PRO A 185 3.24 13.63 -0.40
N ALA A 186 2.24 14.07 0.36
CA ALA A 186 0.83 13.96 -0.05
C ALA A 186 0.57 14.58 -1.44
N GLU A 187 1.20 15.73 -1.70
CA GLU A 187 1.23 16.42 -3.00
C GLU A 187 2.63 16.28 -3.63
N PHE A 188 2.94 15.07 -4.08
CA PHE A 188 4.20 14.78 -4.78
C PHE A 188 4.15 15.22 -6.24
N THR A 189 5.31 15.47 -6.84
CA THR A 189 5.49 15.61 -8.29
C THR A 189 5.88 14.29 -8.93
N ASP A 190 5.62 14.11 -10.25
CA ASP A 190 6.05 12.89 -10.97
C ASP A 190 7.59 12.72 -10.94
N ALA A 191 8.32 13.83 -10.86
CA ALA A 191 9.76 13.82 -10.67
C ALA A 191 10.14 13.15 -9.33
N GLN A 192 9.54 13.56 -8.21
CA GLN A 192 9.82 12.95 -6.91
C GLN A 192 9.51 11.44 -6.88
N ALA A 193 8.40 11.03 -7.50
CA ALA A 193 8.06 9.61 -7.59
C ALA A 193 9.05 8.82 -8.47
N SER A 194 9.44 9.38 -9.62
CA SER A 194 10.44 8.75 -10.49
C SER A 194 11.82 8.68 -9.84
N ASP A 195 12.24 9.74 -9.12
CA ASP A 195 13.52 9.78 -8.43
C ASP A 195 13.60 8.71 -7.31
N ALA A 196 12.52 8.53 -6.54
CA ALA A 196 12.42 7.45 -5.54
C ALA A 196 12.56 6.05 -6.18
N LEU A 197 11.92 5.82 -7.33
CA LEU A 197 12.04 4.56 -8.08
C LEU A 197 13.47 4.34 -8.60
N VAL A 198 14.08 5.38 -9.15
CA VAL A 198 15.47 5.33 -9.67
C VAL A 198 16.46 5.09 -8.54
N GLN A 199 16.30 5.74 -7.39
CA GLN A 199 17.14 5.51 -6.21
C GLN A 199 17.06 4.04 -5.77
N LEU A 200 15.87 3.48 -5.65
CA LEU A 200 15.69 2.07 -5.28
C LEU A 200 16.29 1.12 -6.33
N ALA A 201 16.12 1.41 -7.62
CA ALA A 201 16.67 0.59 -8.71
C ALA A 201 18.21 0.58 -8.73
N ARG A 202 18.85 1.63 -8.21
CA ARG A 202 20.32 1.81 -8.19
C ARG A 202 21.00 1.34 -6.92
N LEU A 203 20.27 0.89 -5.91
CA LEU A 203 20.87 0.30 -4.71
C LEU A 203 21.78 -0.87 -5.09
N SER A 204 22.85 -1.09 -4.32
CA SER A 204 23.59 -2.34 -4.39
C SER A 204 22.68 -3.52 -4.05
N GLU A 205 23.11 -4.74 -4.36
CA GLU A 205 22.32 -5.94 -4.03
C GLU A 205 22.09 -6.08 -2.53
N ASP A 206 23.15 -5.83 -1.73
CA ASP A 206 23.07 -5.95 -0.28
C ASP A 206 22.13 -4.91 0.33
N GLU A 207 22.20 -3.63 -0.11
CA GLU A 207 21.28 -2.58 0.33
C GLU A 207 19.84 -2.91 -0.04
N TYR A 208 19.62 -3.38 -1.26
CA TYR A 208 18.28 -3.75 -1.71
C TYR A 208 17.70 -4.93 -0.90
N GLN A 209 18.51 -5.95 -0.59
CA GLN A 209 18.11 -7.06 0.26
C GLN A 209 17.76 -6.60 1.69
N GLN A 210 18.46 -5.62 2.24
CA GLN A 210 18.12 -5.02 3.54
C GLN A 210 16.74 -4.35 3.49
N VAL A 211 16.43 -3.60 2.43
CA VAL A 211 15.10 -3.00 2.23
C VAL A 211 14.01 -4.07 2.13
N CYS A 212 14.26 -5.16 1.43
CA CYS A 212 13.34 -6.29 1.33
C CYS A 212 13.10 -6.97 2.69
N GLN A 213 14.17 -7.20 3.46
CA GLN A 213 14.08 -7.78 4.80
C GLN A 213 13.29 -6.87 5.75
N ALA A 214 13.56 -5.57 5.72
CA ALA A 214 12.83 -4.59 6.53
C ALA A 214 11.34 -4.56 6.17
N SER A 215 10.99 -4.68 4.87
CA SER A 215 9.58 -4.78 4.45
C SER A 215 8.89 -6.01 5.04
N ARG A 216 9.54 -7.17 4.99
CA ARG A 216 9.04 -8.40 5.61
C ARG A 216 8.92 -8.27 7.13
N GLN A 217 9.91 -7.70 7.79
CA GLN A 217 9.95 -7.53 9.24
C GLN A 217 8.79 -6.67 9.75
N VAL A 218 8.50 -5.54 9.11
CA VAL A 218 7.34 -4.69 9.47
C VAL A 218 6.04 -5.48 9.43
N TRP A 219 5.88 -6.33 8.42
CA TRP A 219 4.70 -7.18 8.34
C TRP A 219 4.65 -8.25 9.45
N GLU A 220 5.75 -8.92 9.73
CA GLU A 220 5.84 -9.94 10.79
C GLU A 220 5.49 -9.37 12.16
N GLU A 221 5.97 -8.16 12.45
CA GLU A 221 5.77 -7.49 13.73
C GLU A 221 4.34 -6.95 13.93
N LYS A 222 3.70 -6.47 12.84
CA LYS A 222 2.46 -5.69 12.99
C LYS A 222 1.22 -6.26 12.29
N PHE A 223 1.41 -7.03 11.21
CA PHE A 223 0.30 -7.34 10.29
C PHE A 223 0.12 -8.84 10.01
N ARG A 224 0.77 -9.69 10.77
CA ARG A 224 0.64 -11.13 10.65
C ARG A 224 -0.69 -11.61 11.24
N ALA A 225 -1.62 -12.09 10.40
CA ALA A 225 -2.98 -12.48 10.78
C ALA A 225 -3.01 -13.51 11.91
N SER A 226 -2.07 -14.47 11.92
CA SER A 226 -1.97 -15.50 12.98
C SER A 226 -1.57 -14.95 14.36
N VAL A 227 -1.14 -13.70 14.44
CA VAL A 227 -0.83 -12.98 15.70
C VAL A 227 -1.95 -11.99 16.03
N VAL A 228 -2.25 -11.11 15.05
CA VAL A 228 -3.18 -9.97 15.24
C VAL A 228 -4.59 -10.42 15.61
N TYR A 229 -5.14 -11.42 14.94
CA TYR A 229 -6.52 -11.84 15.22
C TYR A 229 -6.72 -12.61 16.52
N PRO A 230 -5.83 -13.54 16.94
CA PRO A 230 -5.90 -14.12 18.29
C PRO A 230 -5.76 -13.08 19.41
N GLU A 231 -4.90 -12.06 19.23
CA GLU A 231 -4.78 -10.95 20.20
C GLU A 231 -6.07 -10.14 20.27
N PHE A 232 -6.62 -9.76 19.11
CA PHE A 232 -7.90 -9.08 19.06
C PHE A 232 -9.01 -9.86 19.77
N CYS A 233 -9.11 -11.17 19.53
CA CYS A 233 -10.12 -12.01 20.16
C CYS A 233 -9.94 -12.06 21.70
N ARG A 234 -8.72 -12.19 22.19
CA ARG A 234 -8.44 -12.20 23.63
C ARG A 234 -8.79 -10.88 24.31
N GLU A 235 -8.40 -9.76 23.70
CA GLU A 235 -8.56 -8.45 24.31
C GLU A 235 -9.97 -7.87 24.18
N VAL A 236 -10.65 -8.14 23.07
CA VAL A 236 -11.96 -7.56 22.79
C VAL A 236 -13.10 -8.50 23.12
N LEU A 237 -12.94 -9.81 22.95
CA LEU A 237 -13.98 -10.81 23.15
C LEU A 237 -13.78 -11.63 24.43
N GLY A 238 -12.55 -11.78 24.93
CA GLY A 238 -12.20 -12.59 26.12
C GLY A 238 -12.52 -11.95 27.46
N GLY A 239 -12.97 -10.72 27.48
CA GLY A 239 -13.36 -9.97 28.70
C GLY A 239 -14.85 -10.07 29.06
N ARG A 240 -15.59 -11.02 28.50
CA ARG A 240 -17.00 -11.28 28.82
C ARG A 240 -17.16 -12.59 29.59
#